data_823385561006e0fd8fde13a97ad60d00
#
_entry.id   823385561006e0fd8fde13a97ad60d00
#
_cell.length_a   1.000
_cell.length_b   1.000
_cell.length_c   1.000
_cell.angle_alpha   90.00
_cell.angle_beta   90.00
_cell.angle_gamma   90.00
#
_symmetry.space_group_name_H-M   'P 1'
#
loop_
_entity.id
_entity.type
_entity.pdbx_description
1 polymer ?
#
loop_
_entity_poly.entity_id
_entity_poly.type
_entity_poly.pdbx_seq_one_letter_code
_entity_poly.pdbx_strand_id
1 'polypeptide(L)'
;MTDDALTGRVRAWWDADAATYDASSDHGWTAASPAVRAAWNAALHRFLPGPGSRVLDVGAGTGFLSLAAARLGHRVTALDLSEGMLARLREHAAREGLSVEVVHGGAEDPPAGPFDAVVERHLLWTLPDPGAALAAWRAVAPAGRLVLFEGLWGESDPVEALRGQAREGLRRLRGEPDHHHASYDPETVAELPLARGTHPDRLVELVEAVGWGPARLERLRDVEWAQLLQLPASARLLGVTPRFAVLAG
;
A
#
# COMPACT_ATOMS: atom_id res chain seq x y z
N MET A 1 7.28 -25.98 -1.28
CA MET A 1 8.69 -25.75 -1.67
C MET A 1 8.88 -24.64 -2.72
N THR A 2 7.92 -24.39 -3.62
CA THR A 2 7.92 -23.26 -4.59
C THR A 2 7.58 -21.92 -3.96
N ASP A 3 6.70 -21.90 -2.98
CA ASP A 3 6.19 -20.67 -2.32
C ASP A 3 7.28 -19.96 -1.49
N ASP A 4 8.11 -20.70 -0.78
CA ASP A 4 9.22 -20.16 0.01
C ASP A 4 10.32 -19.49 -0.86
N ALA A 5 10.58 -20.02 -2.06
CA ALA A 5 11.53 -19.42 -3.00
C ALA A 5 11.02 -18.10 -3.61
N LEU A 6 9.74 -18.05 -3.98
CA LEU A 6 9.08 -16.83 -4.51
C LEU A 6 9.06 -15.73 -3.45
N THR A 7 8.61 -16.05 -2.24
CA THR A 7 8.63 -15.15 -1.09
C THR A 7 10.03 -14.61 -0.80
N GLY A 8 11.07 -15.48 -0.93
CA GLY A 8 12.47 -15.10 -0.80
C GLY A 8 12.93 -14.08 -1.85
N ARG A 9 12.52 -14.23 -3.12
CA ARG A 9 12.82 -13.27 -4.19
C ARG A 9 12.11 -11.92 -3.95
N VAL A 10 10.84 -11.96 -3.58
CA VAL A 10 10.06 -10.76 -3.23
C VAL A 10 10.72 -10.01 -2.08
N ARG A 11 11.08 -10.71 -1.00
CA ARG A 11 11.80 -10.10 0.13
C ARG A 11 13.11 -9.45 -0.28
N ALA A 12 13.95 -10.17 -1.02
CA ALA A 12 15.26 -9.65 -1.44
C ALA A 12 15.13 -8.39 -2.30
N TRP A 13 14.09 -8.33 -3.13
CA TRP A 13 13.80 -7.16 -3.95
C TRP A 13 13.41 -5.95 -3.10
N TRP A 14 12.51 -6.10 -2.11
CA TRP A 14 12.10 -5.03 -1.21
C TRP A 14 13.22 -4.58 -0.27
N ASP A 15 14.08 -5.51 0.20
CA ASP A 15 15.25 -5.17 1.00
C ASP A 15 16.24 -4.30 0.19
N ALA A 16 16.43 -4.60 -1.09
CA ALA A 16 17.31 -3.82 -1.96
C ALA A 16 16.74 -2.41 -2.24
N ASP A 17 15.41 -2.28 -2.33
CA ASP A 17 14.75 -1.02 -2.64
C ASP A 17 14.58 -0.09 -1.43
N ALA A 18 14.65 -0.61 -0.21
CA ALA A 18 14.39 0.13 1.02
C ALA A 18 15.21 1.44 1.17
N ALA A 19 16.40 1.50 0.57
CA ALA A 19 17.27 2.68 0.65
C ALA A 19 16.73 3.88 -0.15
N THR A 20 16.00 3.63 -1.24
CA THR A 20 15.52 4.63 -2.20
C THR A 20 14.02 4.82 -2.20
N TYR A 21 13.27 3.92 -1.57
CA TYR A 21 11.80 3.90 -1.56
C TYR A 21 11.16 5.23 -1.19
N ASP A 22 11.66 5.89 -0.16
CA ASP A 22 11.12 7.15 0.35
C ASP A 22 11.42 8.37 -0.52
N ALA A 23 12.25 8.25 -1.55
CA ALA A 23 12.56 9.36 -2.45
C ALA A 23 11.35 9.75 -3.32
N SER A 24 10.44 8.81 -3.58
CA SER A 24 9.18 9.07 -4.30
C SER A 24 8.13 9.71 -3.41
N SER A 25 7.48 10.78 -3.89
CA SER A 25 6.34 11.41 -3.21
C SER A 25 5.10 10.53 -3.10
N ASP A 26 5.03 9.46 -3.88
CA ASP A 26 3.95 8.47 -3.83
C ASP A 26 4.20 7.41 -2.75
N HIS A 27 5.44 7.22 -2.34
CA HIS A 27 5.83 6.18 -1.39
C HIS A 27 6.26 6.76 -0.04
N GLY A 28 7.12 7.79 -0.04
CA GLY A 28 7.65 8.38 1.18
C GLY A 28 6.72 9.40 1.80
N TRP A 29 6.39 9.22 3.08
CA TRP A 29 5.59 10.20 3.82
C TRP A 29 6.24 11.59 3.85
N THR A 30 7.56 11.64 3.99
CA THR A 30 8.34 12.90 4.04
C THR A 30 8.44 13.58 2.69
N ALA A 31 8.47 12.83 1.60
CA ALA A 31 8.50 13.35 0.23
C ALA A 31 7.12 13.84 -0.24
N ALA A 32 6.03 13.34 0.34
CA ALA A 32 4.69 13.80 0.05
C ALA A 32 4.47 15.24 0.52
N SER A 33 3.75 16.06 -0.26
CA SER A 33 3.43 17.43 0.13
C SER A 33 2.50 17.48 1.35
N PRO A 34 2.42 18.63 2.07
CA PRO A 34 1.46 18.79 3.16
C PRO A 34 0.02 18.51 2.75
N ALA A 35 -0.38 18.87 1.52
CA ALA A 35 -1.72 18.62 1.00
C ALA A 35 -2.00 17.12 0.81
N VAL A 36 -1.04 16.37 0.26
CA VAL A 36 -1.16 14.91 0.11
C VAL A 36 -1.21 14.22 1.47
N ARG A 37 -0.35 14.62 2.42
CA ARG A 37 -0.41 14.08 3.79
C ARG A 37 -1.73 14.38 4.47
N ALA A 38 -2.29 15.59 4.28
CA ALA A 38 -3.59 15.94 4.82
C ALA A 38 -4.73 15.10 4.23
N ALA A 39 -4.71 14.86 2.92
CA ALA A 39 -5.69 14.01 2.24
C ALA A 39 -5.62 12.55 2.72
N TRP A 40 -4.42 11.98 2.89
CA TRP A 40 -4.26 10.64 3.45
C TRP A 40 -4.69 10.54 4.92
N ASN A 41 -4.36 11.54 5.75
CA ASN A 41 -4.86 11.60 7.13
C ASN A 41 -6.39 11.65 7.17
N ALA A 42 -7.02 12.44 6.28
CA ALA A 42 -8.48 12.49 6.17
C ALA A 42 -9.07 11.15 5.72
N ALA A 43 -8.44 10.44 4.79
CA ALA A 43 -8.85 9.11 4.36
C ALA A 43 -8.76 8.10 5.52
N LEU A 44 -7.64 8.06 6.24
CA LEU A 44 -7.49 7.19 7.40
C LEU A 44 -8.50 7.50 8.50
N HIS A 45 -8.71 8.78 8.83
CA HIS A 45 -9.72 9.21 9.82
C HIS A 45 -11.14 8.81 9.41
N ARG A 46 -11.44 8.77 8.11
CA ARG A 46 -12.75 8.39 7.56
C ARG A 46 -13.00 6.89 7.65
N PHE A 47 -11.97 6.07 7.46
CA PHE A 47 -12.10 4.62 7.31
C PHE A 47 -11.73 3.83 8.56
N LEU A 48 -10.80 4.32 9.37
CA LEU A 48 -10.44 3.66 10.61
C LEU A 48 -11.53 3.83 11.69
N PRO A 49 -11.61 2.92 12.66
CA PRO A 49 -12.43 3.12 13.87
C PRO A 49 -11.96 4.34 14.66
N GLY A 50 -12.61 4.63 15.78
CA GLY A 50 -12.24 5.75 16.65
C GLY A 50 -10.80 5.68 17.16
N PRO A 51 -10.20 6.82 17.59
CA PRO A 51 -8.85 6.86 18.15
C PRO A 51 -8.67 5.85 19.30
N GLY A 52 -7.44 5.34 19.46
CA GLY A 52 -7.12 4.29 20.44
C GLY A 52 -7.33 2.86 19.95
N SER A 53 -7.91 2.68 18.75
CA SER A 53 -8.10 1.37 18.13
C SER A 53 -6.76 0.69 17.82
N ARG A 54 -6.77 -0.65 17.85
CA ARG A 54 -5.66 -1.51 17.45
C ARG A 54 -5.69 -1.70 15.93
N VAL A 55 -4.70 -1.17 15.24
CA VAL A 55 -4.59 -1.22 13.78
C VAL A 55 -3.39 -2.07 13.39
N LEU A 56 -3.63 -3.07 12.55
CA LEU A 56 -2.58 -3.85 11.89
C LEU A 56 -2.35 -3.25 10.49
N ASP A 57 -1.13 -2.79 10.24
CA ASP A 57 -0.67 -2.33 8.93
C ASP A 57 0.17 -3.44 8.30
N VAL A 58 -0.34 -4.09 7.25
CA VAL A 58 0.33 -5.22 6.59
C VAL A 58 1.02 -4.74 5.33
N GLY A 59 2.28 -5.16 5.15
CA GLY A 59 3.15 -4.58 4.13
C GLY A 59 3.45 -3.11 4.46
N ALA A 60 3.77 -2.85 5.73
CA ALA A 60 3.89 -1.48 6.26
C ALA A 60 5.00 -0.66 5.59
N GLY A 61 5.97 -1.31 4.96
CA GLY A 61 7.08 -0.67 4.29
C GLY A 61 7.85 0.26 5.22
N THR A 62 8.11 1.47 4.76
CA THR A 62 8.78 2.51 5.54
C THR A 62 7.84 3.27 6.49
N GLY A 63 6.57 2.82 6.61
CA GLY A 63 5.61 3.30 7.60
C GLY A 63 4.63 4.37 7.13
N PHE A 64 4.33 4.45 5.82
CA PHE A 64 3.43 5.47 5.30
C PHE A 64 2.07 5.51 6.01
N LEU A 65 1.37 4.37 6.12
CA LEU A 65 0.11 4.28 6.85
C LEU A 65 0.33 4.19 8.36
N SER A 66 1.31 3.40 8.81
CA SER A 66 1.61 3.19 10.23
C SER A 66 1.83 4.50 10.98
N LEU A 67 2.68 5.39 10.46
CA LEU A 67 2.98 6.66 11.10
C LEU A 67 1.79 7.61 11.05
N ALA A 68 1.04 7.62 9.96
CA ALA A 68 -0.18 8.41 9.86
C ALA A 68 -1.25 7.97 10.86
N ALA A 69 -1.48 6.66 11.00
CA ALA A 69 -2.42 6.09 11.98
C ALA A 69 -1.96 6.36 13.43
N ALA A 70 -0.65 6.23 13.72
CA ALA A 70 -0.10 6.54 15.03
C ALA A 70 -0.30 8.03 15.41
N ARG A 71 -0.11 8.97 14.46
CA ARG A 71 -0.40 10.41 14.67
C ARG A 71 -1.88 10.67 14.95
N LEU A 72 -2.78 9.86 14.42
CA LEU A 72 -4.22 9.91 14.70
C LEU A 72 -4.60 9.28 16.04
N GLY A 73 -3.62 8.77 16.80
CA GLY A 73 -3.81 8.23 18.14
C GLY A 73 -4.20 6.76 18.18
N HIS A 74 -3.98 6.00 17.11
CA HIS A 74 -4.18 4.55 17.10
C HIS A 74 -2.97 3.79 17.67
N ARG A 75 -3.21 2.58 18.18
CA ARG A 75 -2.18 1.61 18.56
C ARG A 75 -1.84 0.77 17.34
N VAL A 76 -0.70 1.02 16.73
CA VAL A 76 -0.34 0.43 15.44
C VAL A 76 0.67 -0.69 15.62
N THR A 77 0.37 -1.83 15.01
CA THR A 77 1.31 -2.93 14.76
C THR A 77 1.60 -2.95 13.26
N ALA A 78 2.85 -2.75 12.89
CA ALA A 78 3.36 -2.71 11.52
C ALA A 78 4.03 -4.04 11.18
N LEU A 79 3.50 -4.75 10.21
CA LEU A 79 4.03 -6.04 9.72
C LEU A 79 4.62 -5.86 8.33
N ASP A 80 5.86 -6.31 8.13
CA ASP A 80 6.47 -6.34 6.80
C ASP A 80 7.47 -7.51 6.67
N LEU A 81 7.62 -8.00 5.45
CA LEU A 81 8.55 -9.07 5.10
C LEU A 81 10.01 -8.58 4.99
N SER A 82 10.20 -7.29 4.70
CA SER A 82 11.51 -6.66 4.50
C SER A 82 12.03 -6.02 5.78
N GLU A 83 13.11 -6.55 6.32
CA GLU A 83 13.78 -5.91 7.48
C GLU A 83 14.39 -4.55 7.10
N GLY A 84 14.82 -4.38 5.84
CA GLY A 84 15.28 -3.10 5.32
C GLY A 84 14.20 -2.02 5.41
N MET A 85 12.97 -2.33 5.00
CA MET A 85 11.81 -1.44 5.12
C MET A 85 11.49 -1.13 6.58
N LEU A 86 11.45 -2.14 7.44
CA LEU A 86 11.16 -1.98 8.86
C LEU A 86 12.23 -1.17 9.60
N ALA A 87 13.49 -1.28 9.21
CA ALA A 87 14.55 -0.43 9.76
C ALA A 87 14.27 1.06 9.49
N ARG A 88 13.84 1.40 8.26
CA ARG A 88 13.43 2.76 7.90
C ARG A 88 12.21 3.22 8.68
N LEU A 89 11.20 2.35 8.84
CA LEU A 89 10.02 2.66 9.64
C LEU A 89 10.41 3.01 11.09
N ARG A 90 11.29 2.20 11.72
CA ARG A 90 11.78 2.48 13.10
C ARG A 90 12.50 3.83 13.18
N GLU A 91 13.33 4.16 12.19
CA GLU A 91 14.01 5.47 12.13
C GLU A 91 13.02 6.63 12.02
N HIS A 92 11.96 6.47 11.18
CA HIS A 92 10.93 7.49 11.01
C HIS A 92 10.12 7.67 12.31
N ALA A 93 9.67 6.57 12.91
CA ALA A 93 8.92 6.60 14.16
C ALA A 93 9.74 7.28 15.29
N ALA A 94 11.01 6.93 15.44
CA ALA A 94 11.89 7.51 16.43
C ALA A 94 12.10 9.02 16.23
N ARG A 95 12.30 9.47 14.98
CA ARG A 95 12.44 10.90 14.66
C ARG A 95 11.21 11.72 15.00
N GLU A 96 10.04 11.12 14.94
CA GLU A 96 8.76 11.78 15.21
C GLU A 96 8.23 11.54 16.63
N GLY A 97 8.93 10.73 17.44
CA GLY A 97 8.49 10.38 18.79
C GLY A 97 7.20 9.55 18.79
N LEU A 98 6.94 8.80 17.73
CA LEU A 98 5.76 7.94 17.58
C LEU A 98 6.05 6.53 18.08
N SER A 99 5.06 5.90 18.72
CA SER A 99 5.12 4.50 19.13
C SER A 99 4.40 3.63 18.12
N VAL A 100 5.15 2.73 17.48
CA VAL A 100 4.65 1.71 16.54
C VAL A 100 5.29 0.39 16.93
N GLU A 101 4.49 -0.64 17.12
CA GLU A 101 4.99 -2.00 17.27
C GLU A 101 5.41 -2.53 15.89
N VAL A 102 6.65 -3.01 15.75
CA VAL A 102 7.21 -3.43 14.46
C VAL A 102 7.47 -4.94 14.49
N VAL A 103 6.83 -5.65 13.59
CA VAL A 103 6.89 -7.11 13.45
C VAL A 103 7.46 -7.47 12.09
N HIS A 104 8.51 -8.30 12.07
CA HIS A 104 9.08 -8.85 10.85
C HIS A 104 8.41 -10.20 10.56
N GLY A 105 7.75 -10.33 9.39
CA GLY A 105 7.03 -11.54 9.02
C GLY A 105 6.30 -11.43 7.70
N GLY A 106 5.80 -12.56 7.20
CA GLY A 106 4.98 -12.64 5.99
C GLY A 106 3.55 -12.14 6.22
N ALA A 107 2.92 -11.68 5.17
CA ALA A 107 1.55 -11.20 5.20
C ALA A 107 0.53 -12.31 5.57
N GLU A 108 0.85 -13.54 5.27
CA GLU A 108 0.05 -14.73 5.54
C GLU A 108 0.13 -15.21 7.00
N ASP A 109 1.10 -14.68 7.78
CA ASP A 109 1.31 -15.03 9.19
C ASP A 109 1.27 -13.79 10.09
N PRO A 110 0.15 -13.09 10.16
CA PRO A 110 0.02 -11.88 10.96
C PRO A 110 0.12 -12.17 12.47
N PRO A 111 0.60 -11.22 13.28
CA PRO A 111 0.65 -11.38 14.74
C PRO A 111 -0.74 -11.53 15.34
N ALA A 112 -0.81 -12.17 16.53
CA ALA A 112 -2.07 -12.46 17.21
C ALA A 112 -2.89 -11.20 17.52
N GLY A 113 -4.17 -11.24 17.15
CA GLY A 113 -5.15 -10.17 17.40
C GLY A 113 -5.71 -10.15 18.84
N PRO A 114 -6.94 -9.65 19.04
CA PRO A 114 -7.77 -9.08 17.98
C PRO A 114 -7.33 -7.66 17.59
N PHE A 115 -7.47 -7.34 16.28
CA PHE A 115 -7.34 -5.98 15.76
C PHE A 115 -8.72 -5.39 15.45
N ASP A 116 -8.84 -4.06 15.62
CA ASP A 116 -10.05 -3.30 15.29
C ASP A 116 -10.09 -2.90 13.80
N ALA A 117 -8.90 -2.84 13.18
CA ALA A 117 -8.77 -2.65 11.74
C ALA A 117 -7.50 -3.32 11.21
N VAL A 118 -7.57 -3.78 9.97
CA VAL A 118 -6.42 -4.17 9.15
C VAL A 118 -6.36 -3.24 7.96
N VAL A 119 -5.20 -2.67 7.73
CA VAL A 119 -4.93 -1.79 6.58
C VAL A 119 -3.77 -2.34 5.76
N GLU A 120 -3.77 -2.08 4.47
CA GLU A 120 -2.62 -2.26 3.60
C GLU A 120 -2.60 -1.16 2.53
N ARG A 121 -1.46 -0.94 1.91
CA ARG A 121 -1.33 -0.04 0.77
C ARG A 121 -0.36 -0.60 -0.25
N HIS A 122 -0.88 -0.96 -1.42
CA HIS A 122 -0.10 -1.49 -2.54
C HIS A 122 0.67 -2.78 -2.22
N LEU A 123 0.08 -3.67 -1.42
CA LEU A 123 0.69 -4.94 -1.03
C LEU A 123 0.20 -6.14 -1.86
N LEU A 124 -1.12 -6.23 -2.12
CA LEU A 124 -1.73 -7.46 -2.64
C LEU A 124 -1.11 -7.98 -3.94
N TRP A 125 -0.59 -7.09 -4.78
CA TRP A 125 0.03 -7.44 -6.05
C TRP A 125 1.37 -8.17 -5.91
N THR A 126 1.98 -8.12 -4.74
CA THR A 126 3.27 -8.76 -4.45
C THR A 126 3.12 -10.10 -3.71
N LEU A 127 1.89 -10.51 -3.39
CA LEU A 127 1.63 -11.72 -2.62
C LEU A 127 1.48 -12.95 -3.52
N PRO A 128 2.13 -14.07 -3.17
CA PRO A 128 1.91 -15.35 -3.84
C PRO A 128 0.46 -15.84 -3.74
N ASP A 129 -0.14 -15.71 -2.56
CA ASP A 129 -1.55 -16.05 -2.30
C ASP A 129 -2.27 -14.92 -1.58
N PRO A 130 -2.83 -13.92 -2.31
CA PRO A 130 -3.61 -12.84 -1.72
C PRO A 130 -4.85 -13.32 -0.95
N GLY A 131 -5.43 -14.46 -1.36
CA GLY A 131 -6.61 -15.04 -0.69
C GLY A 131 -6.25 -15.59 0.69
N ALA A 132 -5.16 -16.34 0.79
CA ALA A 132 -4.66 -16.84 2.07
C ALA A 132 -4.30 -15.70 3.03
N ALA A 133 -3.63 -14.66 2.54
CA ALA A 133 -3.31 -13.47 3.34
C ALA A 133 -4.56 -12.79 3.87
N LEU A 134 -5.54 -12.49 3.03
CA LEU A 134 -6.81 -11.87 3.43
C LEU A 134 -7.59 -12.73 4.44
N ALA A 135 -7.56 -14.05 4.29
CA ALA A 135 -8.18 -14.98 5.26
C ALA A 135 -7.46 -14.95 6.62
N ALA A 136 -6.13 -14.91 6.61
CA ALA A 136 -5.33 -14.78 7.83
C ALA A 136 -5.59 -13.45 8.55
N TRP A 137 -5.72 -12.34 7.81
CA TRP A 137 -6.08 -11.04 8.38
C TRP A 137 -7.47 -11.05 9.00
N ARG A 138 -8.44 -11.73 8.34
CA ARG A 138 -9.79 -11.91 8.89
C ARG A 138 -9.77 -12.65 10.22
N ALA A 139 -8.91 -13.67 10.34
CA ALA A 139 -8.80 -14.46 11.56
C ALA A 139 -8.30 -13.64 12.76
N VAL A 140 -7.39 -12.67 12.54
CA VAL A 140 -6.86 -11.81 13.61
C VAL A 140 -7.69 -10.53 13.83
N ALA A 141 -8.68 -10.25 12.98
CA ALA A 141 -9.61 -9.13 13.11
C ALA A 141 -11.08 -9.56 12.92
N PRO A 142 -11.59 -10.51 13.77
CA PRO A 142 -12.90 -11.15 13.55
C PRO A 142 -14.11 -10.21 13.65
N ALA A 143 -13.96 -9.04 14.27
CA ALA A 143 -14.95 -7.97 14.32
C ALA A 143 -14.38 -6.64 13.80
N GLY A 144 -13.20 -6.71 13.19
CA GLY A 144 -12.47 -5.55 12.70
C GLY A 144 -12.86 -5.15 11.28
N ARG A 145 -12.38 -3.98 10.86
CA ARG A 145 -12.52 -3.48 9.49
C ARG A 145 -11.32 -3.84 8.64
N LEU A 146 -11.55 -4.08 7.36
CA LEU A 146 -10.52 -4.16 6.33
C LEU A 146 -10.53 -2.88 5.50
N VAL A 147 -9.35 -2.31 5.26
CA VAL A 147 -9.16 -1.17 4.36
C VAL A 147 -7.97 -1.43 3.45
N LEU A 148 -8.24 -1.73 2.20
CA LEU A 148 -7.20 -1.89 1.18
C LEU A 148 -7.07 -0.59 0.40
N PHE A 149 -5.89 0.00 0.39
CA PHE A 149 -5.59 1.21 -0.39
C PHE A 149 -4.81 0.85 -1.65
N GLU A 150 -5.47 0.94 -2.78
CA GLU A 150 -4.91 0.50 -4.05
C GLU A 150 -4.99 1.57 -5.15
N GLY A 151 -4.27 1.33 -6.24
CA GLY A 151 -4.28 2.15 -7.45
C GLY A 151 -4.74 1.36 -8.67
N LEU A 152 -5.28 2.05 -9.66
CA LEU A 152 -5.56 1.46 -10.97
C LEU A 152 -4.30 1.59 -11.83
N TRP A 153 -3.59 0.48 -12.04
CA TRP A 153 -2.32 0.45 -12.77
C TRP A 153 -2.16 -0.85 -13.58
N GLY A 154 -1.09 -0.92 -14.35
CA GLY A 154 -0.78 -2.11 -15.14
C GLY A 154 -1.76 -2.37 -16.28
N GLU A 155 -2.04 -3.65 -16.53
CA GLU A 155 -2.88 -4.12 -17.63
C GLU A 155 -4.38 -4.12 -17.28
N SER A 156 -4.77 -3.73 -16.07
CA SER A 156 -6.14 -3.78 -15.58
C SER A 156 -7.10 -2.80 -16.27
N ASP A 157 -6.58 -1.68 -16.81
CA ASP A 157 -7.34 -0.69 -17.57
C ASP A 157 -6.52 -0.16 -18.73
N PRO A 158 -6.94 -0.43 -20.00
CA PRO A 158 -6.19 -0.03 -21.18
C PRO A 158 -6.00 1.50 -21.33
N VAL A 159 -6.98 2.28 -20.89
CA VAL A 159 -6.91 3.76 -20.95
C VAL A 159 -5.90 4.27 -19.95
N GLU A 160 -5.92 3.72 -18.74
CA GLU A 160 -4.96 4.11 -17.70
C GLU A 160 -3.54 3.62 -18.02
N ALA A 161 -3.40 2.45 -18.63
CA ALA A 161 -2.12 1.95 -19.13
C ALA A 161 -1.52 2.92 -20.16
N LEU A 162 -2.33 3.41 -21.12
CA LEU A 162 -1.88 4.41 -22.11
C LEU A 162 -1.51 5.74 -21.43
N ARG A 163 -2.31 6.22 -20.48
CA ARG A 163 -1.99 7.43 -19.71
C ARG A 163 -0.71 7.26 -18.90
N GLY A 164 -0.50 6.10 -18.30
CA GLY A 164 0.72 5.77 -17.56
C GLY A 164 1.96 5.87 -18.46
N GLN A 165 1.89 5.27 -19.66
CA GLN A 165 2.97 5.38 -20.65
C GLN A 165 3.23 6.83 -21.07
N ALA A 166 2.18 7.64 -21.26
CA ALA A 166 2.31 9.06 -21.62
C ALA A 166 2.95 9.87 -20.47
N ARG A 167 2.55 9.62 -19.20
CA ARG A 167 3.17 10.24 -18.02
C ARG A 167 4.65 9.90 -17.92
N GLU A 168 4.99 8.64 -18.13
CA GLU A 168 6.37 8.17 -18.11
C GLU A 168 7.21 8.82 -19.24
N GLY A 169 6.69 8.84 -20.45
CA GLY A 169 7.34 9.51 -21.57
C GLY A 169 7.59 11.01 -21.30
N LEU A 170 6.60 11.70 -20.71
CA LEU A 170 6.74 13.11 -20.35
C LEU A 170 7.80 13.34 -19.26
N ARG A 171 7.85 12.45 -18.26
CA ARG A 171 8.85 12.48 -17.18
C ARG A 171 10.27 12.33 -17.73
N ARG A 172 10.49 11.34 -18.63
CA ARG A 172 11.78 11.14 -19.29
C ARG A 172 12.22 12.35 -20.13
N LEU A 173 11.27 12.95 -20.88
CA LEU A 173 11.55 14.17 -21.65
C LEU A 173 11.97 15.35 -20.79
N ARG A 174 11.59 15.39 -19.52
CA ARG A 174 11.99 16.41 -18.55
C ARG A 174 13.30 16.10 -17.84
N GLY A 175 13.89 14.95 -18.08
CA GLY A 175 15.08 14.49 -17.37
C GLY A 175 14.83 14.25 -15.88
N GLU A 176 13.58 13.99 -15.48
CA GLU A 176 13.25 13.63 -14.11
C GLU A 176 13.82 12.23 -13.81
N PRO A 177 14.45 12.05 -12.65
CA PRO A 177 15.02 10.75 -12.30
C PRO A 177 13.94 9.67 -12.25
N ASP A 178 14.32 8.47 -12.60
CA ASP A 178 13.46 7.30 -12.45
C ASP A 178 13.33 6.98 -10.95
N HIS A 179 12.17 7.31 -10.38
CA HIS A 179 11.84 7.01 -8.98
C HIS A 179 11.06 5.70 -8.84
N HIS A 180 10.81 5.01 -9.96
CA HIS A 180 10.20 3.71 -9.91
C HIS A 180 11.25 2.65 -9.59
N HIS A 181 10.86 1.75 -8.70
CA HIS A 181 11.56 0.50 -8.48
C HIS A 181 11.84 -0.18 -9.81
N ALA A 182 12.95 -0.86 -9.95
CA ALA A 182 13.11 -1.83 -11.01
C ALA A 182 11.89 -2.77 -10.99
N SER A 183 11.29 -3.06 -12.13
CA SER A 183 10.23 -4.07 -12.17
C SER A 183 10.77 -5.41 -11.66
N TYR A 184 9.92 -6.23 -11.04
CA TYR A 184 10.28 -7.63 -10.81
C TYR A 184 10.76 -8.28 -12.12
N ASP A 185 11.63 -9.27 -12.01
CA ASP A 185 11.98 -10.09 -13.16
C ASP A 185 10.75 -10.82 -13.73
N PRO A 186 10.77 -11.19 -15.02
CA PRO A 186 9.61 -11.79 -15.68
C PRO A 186 9.12 -13.10 -15.05
N GLU A 187 10.03 -13.87 -14.44
CA GLU A 187 9.69 -15.13 -13.76
C GLU A 187 8.87 -14.84 -12.50
N THR A 188 9.34 -13.91 -11.65
CA THR A 188 8.61 -13.45 -10.46
C THR A 188 7.24 -12.87 -10.82
N VAL A 189 7.15 -12.03 -11.87
CA VAL A 189 5.86 -11.50 -12.36
C VAL A 189 4.91 -12.60 -12.81
N ALA A 190 5.42 -13.66 -13.42
CA ALA A 190 4.58 -14.77 -13.91
C ALA A 190 4.00 -15.63 -12.77
N GLU A 191 4.68 -15.69 -11.63
CA GLU A 191 4.25 -16.45 -10.45
C GLU A 191 3.31 -15.66 -9.53
N LEU A 192 3.31 -14.31 -9.60
CA LEU A 192 2.46 -13.46 -8.76
C LEU A 192 1.11 -13.18 -9.44
N PRO A 193 -0.02 -13.60 -8.85
CA PRO A 193 -1.33 -13.58 -9.53
C PRO A 193 -1.85 -12.17 -9.85
N LEU A 194 -1.40 -11.14 -9.12
CA LEU A 194 -1.85 -9.77 -9.26
C LEU A 194 -0.77 -8.80 -9.76
N ALA A 195 0.45 -9.27 -10.08
CA ALA A 195 1.60 -8.42 -10.43
C ALA A 195 1.43 -7.61 -11.73
N ARG A 196 0.46 -7.94 -12.57
CA ARG A 196 0.15 -7.19 -13.82
C ARG A 196 -0.89 -6.09 -13.62
N GLY A 197 -1.31 -5.85 -12.39
CA GLY A 197 -2.40 -4.95 -12.02
C GLY A 197 -3.73 -5.68 -11.87
N THR A 198 -4.59 -5.12 -11.03
CA THR A 198 -5.87 -5.75 -10.69
C THR A 198 -6.99 -4.73 -10.77
N HIS A 199 -8.08 -5.09 -11.45
CA HIS A 199 -9.28 -4.26 -11.46
C HIS A 199 -9.91 -4.22 -10.06
N PRO A 200 -10.40 -3.06 -9.59
CA PRO A 200 -10.99 -2.91 -8.27
C PRO A 200 -12.09 -3.92 -7.95
N ASP A 201 -12.95 -4.25 -8.91
CA ASP A 201 -14.03 -5.22 -8.71
C ASP A 201 -13.50 -6.61 -8.37
N ARG A 202 -12.35 -6.99 -8.93
CA ARG A 202 -11.71 -8.27 -8.61
C ARG A 202 -11.21 -8.31 -7.16
N LEU A 203 -10.76 -7.18 -6.63
CA LEU A 203 -10.39 -7.08 -5.21
C LEU A 203 -11.61 -7.17 -4.30
N VAL A 204 -12.73 -6.55 -4.68
CA VAL A 204 -14.02 -6.69 -3.97
C VAL A 204 -14.43 -8.16 -3.93
N GLU A 205 -14.46 -8.85 -5.08
CA GLU A 205 -14.78 -10.29 -5.15
C GLU A 205 -13.87 -11.13 -4.24
N LEU A 206 -12.57 -10.86 -4.25
CA LEU A 206 -11.59 -11.60 -3.46
C LEU A 206 -11.82 -11.40 -1.94
N VAL A 207 -12.07 -10.17 -1.52
CA VAL A 207 -12.37 -9.81 -0.12
C VAL A 207 -13.66 -10.50 0.37
N GLU A 208 -14.72 -10.48 -0.46
CA GLU A 208 -15.99 -11.13 -0.13
C GLU A 208 -15.87 -12.65 -0.07
N ALA A 209 -15.11 -13.25 -1.01
CA ALA A 209 -14.91 -14.69 -1.08
C ALA A 209 -14.23 -15.29 0.16
N VAL A 210 -13.37 -14.51 0.84
CA VAL A 210 -12.69 -14.96 2.07
C VAL A 210 -13.42 -14.58 3.36
N GLY A 211 -14.67 -14.11 3.27
CA GLY A 211 -15.56 -13.93 4.42
C GLY A 211 -15.42 -12.62 5.18
N TRP A 212 -14.88 -11.56 4.58
CA TRP A 212 -14.91 -10.22 5.17
C TRP A 212 -16.32 -9.59 5.17
N GLY A 213 -17.30 -10.21 4.50
CA GLY A 213 -18.66 -9.70 4.30
C GLY A 213 -18.73 -8.78 3.07
N PRO A 214 -19.86 -8.06 2.91
CA PRO A 214 -20.03 -7.16 1.77
C PRO A 214 -18.95 -6.10 1.74
N ALA A 215 -18.27 -5.97 0.59
CA ALA A 215 -17.24 -4.96 0.40
C ALA A 215 -17.75 -3.81 -0.45
N ARG A 216 -17.25 -2.60 -0.20
CA ARG A 216 -17.54 -1.41 -0.99
C ARG A 216 -16.28 -0.77 -1.52
N LEU A 217 -16.38 -0.23 -2.70
CA LEU A 217 -15.31 0.50 -3.35
C LEU A 217 -15.53 2.02 -3.16
N GLU A 218 -14.49 2.73 -2.73
CA GLU A 218 -14.51 4.19 -2.62
C GLU A 218 -13.29 4.80 -3.34
N ARG A 219 -13.55 5.73 -4.27
CA ARG A 219 -12.49 6.43 -4.97
C ARG A 219 -11.93 7.57 -4.10
N LEU A 220 -10.61 7.64 -3.97
CA LEU A 220 -9.90 8.61 -3.14
C LEU A 220 -9.63 9.91 -3.93
N ARG A 221 -10.69 10.60 -4.34
CA ARG A 221 -10.59 11.82 -5.18
C ARG A 221 -9.86 12.96 -4.50
N ASP A 222 -9.94 13.05 -3.19
CA ASP A 222 -9.22 14.03 -2.37
C ASP A 222 -7.70 13.79 -2.43
N VAL A 223 -7.26 12.52 -2.35
CA VAL A 223 -5.86 12.14 -2.52
C VAL A 223 -5.40 12.41 -3.95
N GLU A 224 -6.15 11.96 -4.96
CA GLU A 224 -5.86 12.21 -6.37
C GLU A 224 -5.72 13.71 -6.67
N TRP A 225 -6.63 14.52 -6.14
CA TRP A 225 -6.61 15.97 -6.32
C TRP A 225 -5.37 16.60 -5.68
N ALA A 226 -5.03 16.18 -4.46
CA ALA A 226 -3.83 16.66 -3.79
C ALA A 226 -2.54 16.27 -4.54
N GLN A 227 -2.48 15.03 -5.07
CA GLN A 227 -1.37 14.57 -5.92
C GLN A 227 -1.29 15.35 -7.23
N LEU A 228 -2.45 15.59 -7.88
CA LEU A 228 -2.51 16.36 -9.12
C LEU A 228 -1.96 17.78 -8.96
N LEU A 229 -2.27 18.43 -7.84
CA LEU A 229 -1.80 19.79 -7.57
C LEU A 229 -0.28 19.89 -7.38
N GLN A 230 0.40 18.81 -7.00
CA GLN A 230 1.85 18.77 -6.92
C GLN A 230 2.53 18.73 -8.30
N LEU A 231 1.81 18.24 -9.32
CA LEU A 231 2.38 18.10 -10.65
C LEU A 231 2.57 19.46 -11.33
N PRO A 232 3.61 19.63 -12.16
CA PRO A 232 3.73 20.75 -13.07
C PRO A 232 2.49 20.85 -13.99
N ALA A 233 2.10 22.07 -14.37
CA ALA A 233 0.85 22.31 -15.12
C ALA A 233 0.71 21.43 -16.38
N SER A 234 1.79 21.20 -17.11
CA SER A 234 1.80 20.35 -18.30
C SER A 234 1.57 18.85 -18.00
N ALA A 235 1.94 18.38 -16.81
CA ALA A 235 1.69 16.99 -16.41
C ALA A 235 0.27 16.77 -15.91
N ARG A 236 -0.40 17.82 -15.40
CA ARG A 236 -1.79 17.74 -14.90
C ARG A 236 -2.78 17.28 -15.96
N LEU A 237 -2.52 17.55 -17.25
CA LEU A 237 -3.37 17.11 -18.36
C LEU A 237 -3.46 15.58 -18.48
N LEU A 238 -2.41 14.86 -18.07
CA LEU A 238 -2.39 13.40 -18.07
C LEU A 238 -3.01 12.79 -16.81
N GLY A 239 -3.36 13.63 -15.83
CA GLY A 239 -3.92 13.19 -14.54
C GLY A 239 -2.90 12.46 -13.67
N VAL A 240 -3.40 11.85 -12.60
CA VAL A 240 -2.68 10.94 -11.71
C VAL A 240 -3.27 9.55 -11.81
N THR A 241 -2.57 8.55 -11.32
CA THR A 241 -3.11 7.19 -11.20
C THR A 241 -4.34 7.21 -10.29
N PRO A 242 -5.50 6.70 -10.75
CA PRO A 242 -6.69 6.60 -9.91
C PRO A 242 -6.42 5.81 -8.64
N ARG A 243 -6.86 6.35 -7.50
CA ARG A 243 -6.69 5.75 -6.17
C ARG A 243 -8.05 5.37 -5.61
N PHE A 244 -8.12 4.21 -4.99
CA PHE A 244 -9.35 3.74 -4.36
C PHE A 244 -9.06 2.99 -3.06
N ALA A 245 -10.10 2.85 -2.23
CA ALA A 245 -10.11 1.98 -1.09
C ALA A 245 -11.18 0.90 -1.27
N VAL A 246 -10.84 -0.36 -0.94
CA VAL A 246 -11.82 -1.43 -0.74
C VAL A 246 -12.03 -1.56 0.77
N LEU A 247 -13.28 -1.51 1.20
CA LEU A 247 -13.69 -1.44 2.59
C LEU A 247 -14.64 -2.58 2.90
N ALA A 248 -14.37 -3.36 3.95
CA ALA A 248 -15.23 -4.45 4.43
C ALA A 248 -15.17 -4.57 5.96
N GLY A 249 -16.14 -5.28 6.55
CA GLY A 249 -16.23 -5.49 8.00
C GLY A 249 -17.16 -4.53 8.72
#